data_e9de05bdaa8a9da5aca81b3dee9bf1d9
#
_entry.id   e9de05bdaa8a9da5aca81b3dee9bf1d9
#
_cell.length_a   1.000
_cell.length_b   1.000
_cell.length_c   1.000
_cell.angle_alpha   90.00
_cell.angle_beta   90.00
_cell.angle_gamma   90.00
#
_symmetry.space_group_name_H-M   'P 1'
#
loop_
_entity.id
_entity.type
_entity.pdbx_description
1 polymer ?
#
loop_
_entity_poly.entity_id
_entity_poly.type
_entity_poly.pdbx_seq_one_letter_code
_entity_poly.pdbx_strand_id
1 'polypeptide(L)'
;MIICLSHCGTNEKHRKSEDEHIAKAVPDIDLILSGHSHIRIDEPIIHGNTVIISPGEYGKYAGIIKMHRNHSKRWTLDGYKLVLIDNSIVQNKFVQDKIDGYMEKVNQNYLAMFECSSKEILAKNNIDFSTQKDLENKHTENNLGNLISDAYRYAAEKALGEKIDVAIVPSGVIRDTYPKGSITVENVFNSLSLGKGPDDISGNPLIHVYITQKELMFMMEIDASISDYIKT
;
A
#
# COMPACT_ATOMS: atom_id res chain seq x y z
N MET A 1 -1.60 30.63 4.42
CA MET A 1 -0.84 29.37 4.29
C MET A 1 -1.47 28.54 3.18
N ILE A 2 -0.67 28.11 2.23
CA ILE A 2 -1.10 27.20 1.15
C ILE A 2 -0.52 25.83 1.47
N ILE A 3 -1.40 24.84 1.66
CA ILE A 3 -1.03 23.45 1.94
C ILE A 3 -1.45 22.61 0.73
N CYS A 4 -0.50 21.89 0.16
CA CYS A 4 -0.73 20.93 -0.90
C CYS A 4 -0.81 19.51 -0.29
N LEU A 5 -1.93 18.82 -0.50
CA LEU A 5 -2.04 17.38 -0.25
C LEU A 5 -1.68 16.67 -1.55
N SER A 6 -0.50 16.08 -1.58
CA SER A 6 0.04 15.46 -2.80
C SER A 6 0.04 13.94 -2.72
N HIS A 7 -0.33 13.30 -3.81
CA HIS A 7 -0.16 11.85 -4.01
C HIS A 7 0.78 11.57 -5.20
N CYS A 8 1.74 12.47 -5.46
CA CYS A 8 2.76 12.30 -6.50
C CYS A 8 4.02 11.63 -5.96
N GLY A 9 4.39 11.96 -4.71
CA GLY A 9 5.46 11.32 -3.99
C GLY A 9 6.82 11.99 -4.10
N THR A 10 7.69 11.58 -3.19
CA THR A 10 9.12 11.91 -3.19
C THR A 10 9.93 10.69 -3.62
N ASN A 11 11.22 10.90 -3.96
CA ASN A 11 12.11 9.84 -4.37
C ASN A 11 13.52 10.11 -3.83
N GLU A 12 14.26 9.07 -3.45
CA GLU A 12 15.66 9.18 -3.03
C GLU A 12 16.53 9.85 -4.10
N LYS A 13 16.21 9.59 -5.37
CA LYS A 13 16.79 10.31 -6.50
C LYS A 13 15.98 11.60 -6.72
N HIS A 14 16.41 12.72 -6.18
CA HIS A 14 15.73 14.02 -6.25
C HIS A 14 15.18 14.39 -7.64
N ARG A 15 15.87 14.01 -8.71
CA ARG A 15 15.41 14.22 -10.10
C ARG A 15 14.15 13.46 -10.47
N LYS A 16 13.74 12.45 -9.66
CA LYS A 16 12.52 11.64 -9.83
C LYS A 16 11.46 11.99 -8.79
N SER A 17 11.74 12.96 -7.93
CA SER A 17 10.86 13.38 -6.83
C SER A 17 9.87 14.41 -7.36
N GLU A 18 8.64 13.98 -7.68
CA GLU A 18 7.62 14.86 -8.27
C GLU A 18 7.21 15.98 -7.33
N ASP A 19 7.08 15.71 -6.03
CA ASP A 19 6.74 16.73 -5.05
C ASP A 19 7.83 17.79 -4.91
N GLU A 20 9.10 17.44 -5.09
CA GLU A 20 10.18 18.41 -5.15
C GLU A 20 10.14 19.27 -6.43
N HIS A 21 9.69 18.69 -7.56
CA HIS A 21 9.46 19.46 -8.78
C HIS A 21 8.31 20.45 -8.60
N ILE A 22 7.22 20.02 -7.95
CA ILE A 22 6.08 20.89 -7.63
C ILE A 22 6.54 22.06 -6.73
N ALA A 23 7.29 21.77 -5.66
CA ALA A 23 7.80 22.78 -4.75
C ALA A 23 8.66 23.83 -5.46
N LYS A 24 9.50 23.41 -6.42
CA LYS A 24 10.34 24.30 -7.23
C LYS A 24 9.55 25.12 -8.24
N ALA A 25 8.52 24.51 -8.85
CA ALA A 25 7.70 25.14 -9.88
C ALA A 25 6.67 26.13 -9.31
N VAL A 26 6.20 25.89 -8.08
CA VAL A 26 5.14 26.67 -7.43
C VAL A 26 5.60 27.18 -6.05
N PRO A 27 6.46 28.20 -5.99
CA PRO A 27 7.09 28.67 -4.75
C PRO A 27 6.12 29.34 -3.77
N ASP A 28 4.85 29.49 -4.13
CA ASP A 28 3.80 30.02 -3.25
C ASP A 28 3.20 28.95 -2.32
N ILE A 29 3.52 27.66 -2.55
CA ILE A 29 3.14 26.59 -1.63
C ILE A 29 4.02 26.68 -0.39
N ASP A 30 3.40 26.72 0.80
CA ASP A 30 4.12 26.77 2.08
C ASP A 30 4.47 25.36 2.58
N LEU A 31 3.56 24.39 2.35
CA LEU A 31 3.70 23.02 2.87
C LEU A 31 3.15 22.01 1.86
N ILE A 32 3.91 20.93 1.61
CA ILE A 32 3.46 19.75 0.88
C ILE A 32 3.40 18.57 1.85
N LEU A 33 2.20 17.96 1.98
CA LEU A 33 2.02 16.68 2.64
C LEU A 33 2.08 15.60 1.57
N SER A 34 3.22 14.92 1.49
CA SER A 34 3.54 13.95 0.45
C SER A 34 3.01 12.55 0.80
N GLY A 35 2.46 11.87 -0.19
CA GLY A 35 1.99 10.48 -0.14
C GLY A 35 2.58 9.62 -1.25
N HIS A 36 1.90 8.55 -1.65
CA HIS A 36 2.19 7.65 -2.77
C HIS A 36 3.47 6.80 -2.63
N SER A 37 4.63 7.42 -2.55
CA SER A 37 5.93 6.73 -2.53
C SER A 37 6.25 5.96 -1.24
N HIS A 38 5.39 6.07 -0.23
CA HIS A 38 5.56 5.43 1.09
C HIS A 38 6.87 5.82 1.81
N ILE A 39 7.58 6.81 1.32
CA ILE A 39 8.85 7.26 1.91
C ILE A 39 8.57 8.03 3.19
N ARG A 40 9.17 7.57 4.29
CA ARG A 40 9.23 8.30 5.54
C ARG A 40 10.31 9.37 5.46
N ILE A 41 9.93 10.62 5.63
CA ILE A 41 10.84 11.76 5.65
C ILE A 41 11.15 12.09 7.11
N ASP A 42 12.34 11.70 7.58
CA ASP A 42 12.77 11.94 8.96
C ASP A 42 13.13 13.42 9.19
N GLU A 43 13.71 14.08 8.19
CA GLU A 43 13.99 15.52 8.18
C GLU A 43 13.28 16.17 6.99
N PRO A 44 12.52 17.26 7.21
CA PRO A 44 11.77 17.91 6.13
C PRO A 44 12.65 18.30 4.95
N ILE A 45 12.17 18.05 3.74
CA ILE A 45 12.80 18.54 2.52
C ILE A 45 12.35 19.99 2.31
N ILE A 46 13.29 20.91 2.05
CA ILE A 46 13.00 22.34 1.90
C ILE A 46 13.46 22.82 0.54
N HIS A 47 12.54 23.41 -0.23
CA HIS A 47 12.83 24.13 -1.46
C HIS A 47 12.33 25.57 -1.36
N GLY A 48 13.25 26.51 -1.25
CA GLY A 48 12.91 27.91 -0.99
C GLY A 48 12.15 28.07 0.33
N ASN A 49 10.84 28.37 0.27
CA ASN A 49 9.98 28.42 1.46
C ASN A 49 9.06 27.21 1.59
N THR A 50 9.01 26.34 0.60
CA THR A 50 8.14 25.16 0.62
C THR A 50 8.77 24.06 1.45
N VAL A 51 8.04 23.57 2.42
CA VAL A 51 8.42 22.43 3.27
C VAL A 51 7.68 21.19 2.79
N ILE A 52 8.39 20.08 2.58
CA ILE A 52 7.82 18.78 2.18
C ILE A 52 8.02 17.80 3.32
N ILE A 53 6.95 17.14 3.76
CA ILE A 53 6.98 16.11 4.80
C ILE A 53 6.15 14.90 4.39
N SER A 54 6.51 13.74 4.94
CA SER A 54 5.73 12.51 4.84
C SER A 54 5.99 11.62 6.07
N PRO A 55 4.96 11.10 6.74
CA PRO A 55 5.12 10.14 7.82
C PRO A 55 5.37 8.71 7.33
N GLY A 56 5.41 8.47 6.02
CA GLY A 56 5.48 7.13 5.42
C GLY A 56 4.10 6.51 5.23
N GLU A 57 3.99 5.22 5.49
CA GLU A 57 2.85 4.39 5.11
C GLU A 57 2.11 3.77 6.32
N TYR A 58 0.88 3.29 6.06
CA TYR A 58 0.08 2.42 6.94
C TYR A 58 -0.13 2.94 8.37
N GLY A 59 -0.05 4.24 8.59
CA GLY A 59 -0.24 4.81 9.93
C GLY A 59 0.83 4.41 10.95
N LYS A 60 2.00 3.92 10.50
CA LYS A 60 3.13 3.58 11.38
C LYS A 60 3.65 4.79 12.16
N TYR A 61 3.54 5.97 11.57
CA TYR A 61 3.97 7.23 12.19
C TYR A 61 2.90 8.31 12.03
N ALA A 62 2.83 9.20 13.00
CA ALA A 62 2.15 10.48 12.90
C ALA A 62 3.18 11.61 12.80
N GLY A 63 3.07 12.45 11.78
CA GLY A 63 3.90 13.63 11.62
C GLY A 63 3.31 14.84 12.36
N ILE A 64 4.09 15.45 13.23
CA ILE A 64 3.73 16.72 13.92
C ILE A 64 4.63 17.82 13.40
N ILE A 65 4.01 18.83 12.78
CA ILE A 65 4.72 19.99 12.27
C ILE A 65 4.27 21.27 12.98
N LYS A 66 5.22 22.11 13.31
CA LYS A 66 4.99 23.47 13.82
C LYS A 66 5.51 24.47 12.81
N MET A 67 4.67 25.44 12.47
CA MET A 67 5.03 26.54 11.59
C MET A 67 4.54 27.86 12.19
N HIS A 68 5.30 28.94 11.97
CA HIS A 68 4.89 30.29 12.33
C HIS A 68 4.98 31.23 11.12
N ARG A 69 4.34 32.39 11.22
CA ARG A 69 4.44 33.44 10.22
C ARG A 69 5.54 34.41 10.61
N ASN A 70 6.58 34.52 9.80
CA ASN A 70 7.72 35.40 10.06
C ASN A 70 7.39 36.88 9.75
N HIS A 71 8.32 37.78 10.03
CA HIS A 71 8.17 39.22 9.79
C HIS A 71 7.90 39.59 8.33
N SER A 72 8.37 38.77 7.38
CA SER A 72 8.08 38.92 5.94
C SER A 72 6.73 38.30 5.52
N LYS A 73 5.89 37.96 6.51
CA LYS A 73 4.57 37.32 6.33
C LYS A 73 4.62 35.97 5.63
N ARG A 74 5.76 35.28 5.60
CA ARG A 74 5.92 33.91 5.08
C ARG A 74 5.86 32.89 6.19
N TRP A 75 5.42 31.69 5.87
CA TRP A 75 5.40 30.58 6.81
C TRP A 75 6.79 29.94 6.89
N THR A 76 7.23 29.70 8.11
CA THR A 76 8.55 29.16 8.42
C THR A 76 8.41 27.97 9.37
N LEU A 77 9.20 26.94 9.14
CA LEU A 77 9.23 25.75 9.98
C LEU A 77 9.88 26.04 11.33
N ASP A 78 9.19 25.72 12.43
CA ASP A 78 9.71 25.75 13.80
C ASP A 78 10.16 24.39 14.29
N GLY A 79 9.50 23.34 13.82
CA GLY A 79 9.84 22.01 14.22
C GLY A 79 8.99 20.95 13.51
N TYR A 80 9.59 19.79 13.40
CA TYR A 80 8.98 18.60 12.86
C TYR A 80 9.40 17.39 13.69
N LYS A 81 8.46 16.49 13.93
CA LYS A 81 8.78 15.20 14.55
C LYS A 81 7.85 14.12 14.06
N LEU A 82 8.36 12.92 13.97
CA LEU A 82 7.59 11.70 13.76
C LEU A 82 7.35 11.00 15.10
N VAL A 83 6.13 10.59 15.33
CA VAL A 83 5.72 9.81 16.50
C VAL A 83 5.36 8.41 16.01
N LEU A 84 6.09 7.41 16.48
CA LEU A 84 5.76 6.00 16.21
C LEU A 84 4.39 5.68 16.83
N ILE A 85 3.52 5.08 16.03
CA ILE A 85 2.21 4.60 16.48
C ILE A 85 2.35 3.10 16.76
N ASP A 86 2.39 2.75 18.04
CA ASP A 86 2.50 1.36 18.50
C ASP A 86 1.60 1.10 19.71
N ASN A 87 1.71 -0.08 20.29
CA ASN A 87 0.90 -0.53 21.42
C ASN A 87 1.13 0.26 22.73
N SER A 88 2.13 1.15 22.79
CA SER A 88 2.35 2.04 23.93
C SER A 88 1.37 3.21 23.98
N ILE A 89 0.70 3.50 22.85
CA ILE A 89 -0.27 4.59 22.73
C ILE A 89 -1.62 4.11 23.24
N VAL A 90 -2.15 4.80 24.25
CA VAL A 90 -3.46 4.49 24.81
C VAL A 90 -4.54 4.75 23.76
N GLN A 91 -5.36 3.73 23.51
CA GLN A 91 -6.46 3.82 22.56
C GLN A 91 -7.54 4.80 23.05
N ASN A 92 -8.04 5.61 22.14
CA ASN A 92 -9.20 6.46 22.41
C ASN A 92 -10.48 5.63 22.27
N LYS A 93 -11.19 5.42 23.39
CA LYS A 93 -12.41 4.60 23.44
C LYS A 93 -13.47 5.04 22.43
N PHE A 94 -13.69 6.33 22.26
CA PHE A 94 -14.69 6.84 21.32
C PHE A 94 -14.34 6.49 19.86
N VAL A 95 -13.05 6.55 19.51
CA VAL A 95 -12.58 6.15 18.17
C VAL A 95 -12.71 4.64 18.00
N GLN A 96 -12.34 3.86 19.03
CA GLN A 96 -12.46 2.40 18.99
C GLN A 96 -13.91 1.95 18.81
N ASP A 97 -14.85 2.53 19.58
CA ASP A 97 -16.28 2.22 19.47
C ASP A 97 -16.82 2.50 18.03
N LYS A 98 -16.28 3.53 17.36
CA LYS A 98 -16.63 3.81 15.95
C LYS A 98 -16.06 2.76 14.99
N ILE A 99 -14.80 2.37 15.21
CA ILE A 99 -14.15 1.32 14.39
C ILE A 99 -14.94 0.02 14.53
N ASP A 100 -15.25 -0.38 15.76
CA ASP A 100 -16.03 -1.58 16.03
C ASP A 100 -17.41 -1.54 15.34
N GLY A 101 -18.08 -0.39 15.38
CA GLY A 101 -19.35 -0.21 14.67
C GLY A 101 -19.23 -0.27 13.14
N TYR A 102 -18.12 0.18 12.56
CA TYR A 102 -17.87 0.01 11.13
C TYR A 102 -17.54 -1.44 10.77
N MET A 103 -16.74 -2.12 11.59
CA MET A 103 -16.42 -3.53 11.38
C MET A 103 -17.66 -4.41 11.45
N GLU A 104 -18.60 -4.11 12.36
CA GLU A 104 -19.88 -4.80 12.43
C GLU A 104 -20.67 -4.65 11.12
N LYS A 105 -20.73 -3.43 10.55
CA LYS A 105 -21.36 -3.21 9.24
C LYS A 105 -20.65 -3.94 8.11
N VAL A 106 -19.32 -4.02 8.11
CA VAL A 106 -18.55 -4.80 7.14
C VAL A 106 -18.90 -6.28 7.26
N ASN A 107 -18.95 -6.82 8.48
CA ASN A 107 -19.36 -8.22 8.70
C ASN A 107 -20.75 -8.50 8.16
N GLN A 108 -21.74 -7.64 8.50
CA GLN A 108 -23.14 -7.85 8.14
C GLN A 108 -23.46 -7.61 6.66
N ASN A 109 -22.89 -6.56 6.07
CA ASN A 109 -23.31 -6.09 4.74
C ASN A 109 -22.35 -6.56 3.63
N TYR A 110 -21.14 -6.98 3.97
CA TYR A 110 -20.14 -7.36 2.98
C TYR A 110 -19.63 -8.79 3.19
N LEU A 111 -19.03 -9.11 4.34
CA LEU A 111 -18.45 -10.44 4.55
C LEU A 111 -19.49 -11.54 4.64
N ALA A 112 -20.73 -11.23 5.06
CA ALA A 112 -21.83 -12.17 5.05
C ALA A 112 -22.13 -12.71 3.64
N MET A 113 -21.85 -11.98 2.56
CA MET A 113 -21.99 -12.47 1.18
C MET A 113 -21.05 -13.64 0.86
N PHE A 114 -19.95 -13.74 1.60
CA PHE A 114 -18.95 -14.80 1.49
C PHE A 114 -19.09 -15.85 2.61
N GLU A 115 -20.17 -15.79 3.37
CA GLU A 115 -20.44 -16.70 4.51
C GLU A 115 -19.30 -16.71 5.55
N CYS A 116 -18.64 -15.57 5.76
CA CYS A 116 -17.51 -15.43 6.68
C CYS A 116 -17.60 -14.16 7.54
N SER A 117 -16.72 -14.06 8.54
CA SER A 117 -16.58 -12.89 9.40
C SER A 117 -15.11 -12.47 9.52
N SER A 118 -14.85 -11.19 9.78
CA SER A 118 -13.51 -10.62 9.80
C SER A 118 -12.53 -11.34 10.73
N LYS A 119 -13.01 -11.79 11.88
CA LYS A 119 -12.19 -12.47 12.92
C LYS A 119 -12.11 -13.99 12.75
N GLU A 120 -12.79 -14.56 11.76
CA GLU A 120 -12.72 -15.98 11.47
C GLU A 120 -11.31 -16.41 11.09
N ILE A 121 -10.82 -17.48 11.72
CA ILE A 121 -9.47 -18.00 11.49
C ILE A 121 -9.53 -18.99 10.33
N LEU A 122 -8.88 -18.64 9.22
CA LEU A 122 -8.80 -19.46 8.02
C LEU A 122 -7.64 -20.47 8.08
N ALA A 123 -6.53 -20.06 8.68
CA ALA A 123 -5.34 -20.91 8.79
C ALA A 123 -4.49 -20.54 10.01
N LYS A 124 -3.57 -21.45 10.35
CA LYS A 124 -2.48 -21.17 11.29
C LYS A 124 -1.15 -21.26 10.55
N ASN A 125 -0.34 -20.23 10.76
CA ASN A 125 0.97 -20.07 10.12
C ASN A 125 2.08 -20.04 11.17
N ASN A 126 3.13 -20.83 10.97
CA ASN A 126 4.30 -20.88 11.85
C ASN A 126 5.60 -20.41 11.19
N ILE A 127 5.52 -19.94 9.96
CA ILE A 127 6.65 -19.35 9.23
C ILE A 127 6.49 -17.81 9.13
N ASP A 128 7.57 -17.12 8.84
CA ASP A 128 7.52 -15.70 8.52
C ASP A 128 7.30 -15.54 7.01
N PHE A 129 6.23 -14.86 6.64
CA PHE A 129 6.02 -14.46 5.25
C PHE A 129 6.87 -13.25 4.91
N SER A 130 7.27 -13.18 3.65
CA SER A 130 7.95 -12.01 3.08
C SER A 130 7.12 -10.76 3.30
N THR A 131 7.80 -9.65 3.54
CA THR A 131 7.15 -8.35 3.66
C THR A 131 6.80 -7.81 2.28
N GLN A 132 5.94 -6.80 2.22
CA GLN A 132 5.65 -6.08 0.99
C GLN A 132 6.91 -5.50 0.35
N LYS A 133 7.85 -5.01 1.16
CA LYS A 133 9.15 -4.51 0.68
C LYS A 133 9.99 -5.61 0.03
N ASP A 134 9.89 -6.85 0.50
CA ASP A 134 10.63 -7.98 -0.10
C ASP A 134 10.08 -8.34 -1.49
N LEU A 135 8.80 -8.04 -1.78
CA LEU A 135 8.21 -8.22 -3.12
C LEU A 135 8.83 -7.30 -4.17
N GLU A 136 9.46 -6.21 -3.76
CA GLU A 136 10.17 -5.29 -4.67
C GLU A 136 11.56 -5.83 -5.06
N ASN A 137 12.07 -6.85 -4.37
CA ASN A 137 13.36 -7.44 -4.67
C ASN A 137 13.25 -8.30 -5.92
N LYS A 138 14.00 -7.93 -6.94
CA LYS A 138 14.02 -8.60 -8.22
C LYS A 138 14.70 -9.95 -8.14
N HIS A 139 14.18 -10.90 -8.92
CA HIS A 139 14.80 -12.21 -9.13
C HIS A 139 15.04 -13.01 -7.85
N THR A 140 14.26 -12.75 -6.80
CA THR A 140 14.30 -13.52 -5.55
C THR A 140 12.99 -14.25 -5.32
N GLU A 141 13.08 -15.46 -4.80
CA GLU A 141 11.92 -16.20 -4.32
C GLU A 141 11.20 -15.43 -3.22
N ASN A 142 9.88 -15.40 -3.31
CA ASN A 142 9.03 -14.72 -2.36
C ASN A 142 7.85 -15.61 -1.98
N ASN A 143 7.85 -16.09 -0.74
CA ASN A 143 6.84 -17.05 -0.26
C ASN A 143 5.42 -16.46 -0.19
N LEU A 144 5.29 -15.15 0.02
CA LEU A 144 3.99 -14.46 -0.01
C LEU A 144 3.44 -14.39 -1.45
N GLY A 145 4.26 -13.96 -2.39
CA GLY A 145 3.91 -13.92 -3.82
C GLY A 145 3.54 -15.32 -4.34
N ASN A 146 4.33 -16.34 -3.99
CA ASN A 146 4.07 -17.73 -4.36
C ASN A 146 2.72 -18.20 -3.81
N LEU A 147 2.42 -17.96 -2.54
CA LEU A 147 1.14 -18.34 -1.94
C LEU A 147 -0.05 -17.69 -2.66
N ILE A 148 0.05 -16.40 -2.97
CA ILE A 148 -1.04 -15.66 -3.61
C ILE A 148 -1.24 -16.11 -5.06
N SER A 149 -0.16 -16.32 -5.83
CA SER A 149 -0.27 -16.85 -7.19
C SER A 149 -0.80 -18.29 -7.22
N ASP A 150 -0.39 -19.14 -6.29
CA ASP A 150 -0.96 -20.48 -6.13
C ASP A 150 -2.44 -20.45 -5.76
N ALA A 151 -2.85 -19.51 -4.91
CA ALA A 151 -4.26 -19.32 -4.56
C ALA A 151 -5.09 -18.89 -5.78
N TYR A 152 -4.58 -18.00 -6.62
CA TYR A 152 -5.24 -17.59 -7.87
C TYR A 152 -5.37 -18.75 -8.84
N ARG A 153 -4.28 -19.52 -9.02
CA ARG A 153 -4.31 -20.72 -9.85
C ARG A 153 -5.35 -21.73 -9.36
N TYR A 154 -5.33 -22.05 -8.07
CA TYR A 154 -6.29 -22.97 -7.47
C TYR A 154 -7.74 -22.50 -7.65
N ALA A 155 -8.01 -21.21 -7.42
CA ALA A 155 -9.36 -20.66 -7.57
C ALA A 155 -9.84 -20.72 -9.03
N ALA A 156 -8.97 -20.40 -9.99
CA ALA A 156 -9.28 -20.49 -11.40
C ALA A 156 -9.52 -21.95 -11.86
N GLU A 157 -8.65 -22.88 -11.48
CA GLU A 157 -8.82 -24.31 -11.77
C GLU A 157 -10.14 -24.85 -11.22
N LYS A 158 -10.49 -24.46 -9.99
CA LYS A 158 -11.76 -24.88 -9.38
C LYS A 158 -12.98 -24.30 -10.09
N ALA A 159 -12.91 -23.04 -10.53
CA ALA A 159 -14.01 -22.38 -11.20
C ALA A 159 -14.23 -22.88 -12.64
N LEU A 160 -13.15 -23.16 -13.36
CA LEU A 160 -13.17 -23.54 -14.77
C LEU A 160 -13.26 -25.06 -14.98
N GLY A 161 -12.83 -25.86 -14.00
CA GLY A 161 -12.74 -27.32 -14.12
C GLY A 161 -11.60 -27.80 -15.02
N GLU A 162 -10.62 -26.94 -15.29
CA GLU A 162 -9.45 -27.25 -16.11
C GLU A 162 -8.16 -26.80 -15.44
N LYS A 163 -7.04 -27.37 -15.87
CA LYS A 163 -5.72 -27.05 -15.35
C LYS A 163 -5.25 -25.69 -15.84
N ILE A 164 -4.71 -24.89 -14.94
CA ILE A 164 -4.05 -23.62 -15.23
C ILE A 164 -2.54 -23.80 -15.10
N ASP A 165 -1.81 -23.53 -16.17
CA ASP A 165 -0.36 -23.74 -16.18
C ASP A 165 0.42 -22.64 -15.45
N VAL A 166 -0.03 -21.38 -15.54
CA VAL A 166 0.66 -20.21 -14.98
C VAL A 166 -0.36 -19.24 -14.37
N ALA A 167 -0.05 -18.72 -13.19
CA ALA A 167 -0.74 -17.57 -12.60
C ALA A 167 0.26 -16.44 -12.38
N ILE A 168 -0.13 -15.22 -12.75
CA ILE A 168 0.69 -14.02 -12.62
C ILE A 168 -0.05 -13.04 -11.72
N VAL A 169 0.65 -12.54 -10.70
CA VAL A 169 0.14 -11.55 -9.75
C VAL A 169 1.11 -10.38 -9.70
N PRO A 170 0.69 -9.15 -10.07
CA PRO A 170 1.54 -7.98 -9.91
C PRO A 170 1.88 -7.74 -8.43
N SER A 171 3.14 -7.51 -8.10
CA SER A 171 3.57 -7.25 -6.72
C SER A 171 2.86 -6.05 -6.09
N GLY A 172 2.57 -5.02 -6.88
CA GLY A 172 1.90 -3.80 -6.42
C GLY A 172 0.44 -3.99 -5.96
N VAL A 173 -0.23 -5.10 -6.29
CA VAL A 173 -1.58 -5.39 -5.77
C VAL A 173 -1.55 -6.08 -4.42
N ILE A 174 -0.41 -6.61 -3.98
CA ILE A 174 -0.24 -7.24 -2.68
C ILE A 174 0.06 -6.13 -1.65
N ARG A 175 -0.89 -5.86 -0.75
CA ARG A 175 -0.87 -4.67 0.12
C ARG A 175 -0.53 -4.96 1.58
N ASP A 176 -0.53 -6.22 1.99
CA ASP A 176 -0.18 -6.64 3.34
C ASP A 176 0.40 -8.05 3.34
N THR A 177 1.03 -8.45 4.43
CA THR A 177 1.59 -9.77 4.65
C THR A 177 0.80 -10.53 5.72
N TYR A 178 1.03 -11.84 5.84
CA TYR A 178 0.34 -12.64 6.84
C TYR A 178 1.14 -12.76 8.13
N PRO A 179 0.48 -12.61 9.28
CA PRO A 179 1.14 -12.74 10.58
C PRO A 179 1.53 -14.19 10.86
N LYS A 180 2.55 -14.36 11.67
CA LYS A 180 2.81 -15.62 12.33
C LYS A 180 1.71 -15.91 13.35
N GLY A 181 1.19 -17.12 13.37
CA GLY A 181 0.05 -17.50 14.20
C GLY A 181 -1.24 -17.66 13.40
N SER A 182 -2.34 -17.06 13.85
CA SER A 182 -3.63 -17.17 13.18
C SER A 182 -3.74 -16.19 12.02
N ILE A 183 -4.11 -16.69 10.84
CA ILE A 183 -4.47 -15.88 9.67
C ILE A 183 -5.99 -15.81 9.62
N THR A 184 -6.53 -14.59 9.67
CA THR A 184 -7.97 -14.34 9.67
C THR A 184 -8.45 -13.91 8.28
N VAL A 185 -9.78 -13.91 8.11
CA VAL A 185 -10.43 -13.33 6.91
C VAL A 185 -9.98 -11.89 6.68
N GLU A 186 -9.89 -11.07 7.74
CA GLU A 186 -9.42 -9.69 7.65
C GLU A 186 -8.00 -9.61 7.08
N ASN A 187 -7.08 -10.48 7.52
CA ASN A 187 -5.72 -10.49 6.97
C ASN A 187 -5.72 -10.79 5.46
N VAL A 188 -6.56 -11.72 5.01
CA VAL A 188 -6.64 -12.07 3.58
C VAL A 188 -7.22 -10.91 2.77
N PHE A 189 -8.29 -10.27 3.22
CA PHE A 189 -8.84 -9.10 2.54
C PHE A 189 -7.86 -7.92 2.51
N ASN A 190 -7.11 -7.68 3.58
CA ASN A 190 -6.12 -6.61 3.64
C ASN A 190 -4.95 -6.86 2.68
N SER A 191 -4.55 -8.12 2.49
CA SER A 191 -3.44 -8.44 1.58
C SER A 191 -3.75 -8.15 0.11
N LEU A 192 -5.03 -8.18 -0.30
CA LEU A 192 -5.50 -7.94 -1.66
C LEU A 192 -6.63 -6.89 -1.69
N SER A 193 -6.45 -5.80 -0.97
CA SER A 193 -7.47 -4.78 -0.72
C SER A 193 -7.69 -3.79 -1.88
N LEU A 194 -6.93 -3.89 -2.97
CA LEU A 194 -7.04 -2.97 -4.10
C LEU A 194 -8.05 -3.44 -5.14
N GLY A 195 -8.68 -2.45 -5.76
CA GLY A 195 -9.59 -2.64 -6.87
C GLY A 195 -11.02 -2.88 -6.45
N LYS A 196 -11.90 -2.76 -7.45
CA LYS A 196 -13.32 -3.02 -7.34
C LYS A 196 -13.79 -3.57 -8.68
N GLY A 197 -14.46 -4.71 -8.65
CA GLY A 197 -14.98 -5.35 -9.85
C GLY A 197 -16.16 -4.57 -10.46
N PRO A 198 -16.58 -4.93 -11.68
CA PRO A 198 -17.78 -4.36 -12.32
C PRO A 198 -19.07 -4.64 -11.54
N ASP A 199 -19.05 -5.61 -10.65
CA ASP A 199 -20.11 -6.05 -9.74
C ASP A 199 -20.12 -5.30 -8.41
N ASP A 200 -19.28 -4.27 -8.28
CA ASP A 200 -19.09 -3.49 -7.06
C ASP A 200 -18.46 -4.26 -5.88
N ILE A 201 -17.98 -5.48 -6.10
CA ILE A 201 -17.26 -6.29 -5.11
C ILE A 201 -15.79 -5.89 -5.07
N SER A 202 -15.19 -5.85 -3.88
CA SER A 202 -13.75 -5.58 -3.71
C SER A 202 -12.90 -6.63 -4.40
N GLY A 203 -11.81 -6.17 -5.01
CA GLY A 203 -10.91 -6.97 -5.81
C GLY A 203 -11.20 -6.86 -7.31
N ASN A 204 -10.17 -7.02 -8.10
CA ASN A 204 -10.32 -7.13 -9.55
C ASN A 204 -10.66 -8.57 -9.93
N PRO A 205 -11.47 -8.80 -10.98
CA PRO A 205 -11.75 -10.15 -11.44
C PRO A 205 -10.49 -10.82 -11.95
N LEU A 206 -10.38 -12.14 -11.72
CA LEU A 206 -9.34 -12.94 -12.36
C LEU A 206 -9.63 -13.04 -13.85
N ILE A 207 -8.62 -12.86 -14.67
CA ILE A 207 -8.71 -12.96 -16.12
C ILE A 207 -8.02 -14.27 -16.56
N HIS A 208 -8.74 -15.14 -17.23
CA HIS A 208 -8.20 -16.33 -17.84
C HIS A 208 -7.97 -16.08 -19.35
N VAL A 209 -6.78 -16.39 -19.83
CA VAL A 209 -6.38 -16.21 -21.23
C VAL A 209 -5.60 -17.43 -21.72
N TYR A 210 -5.76 -17.75 -23.01
CA TYR A 210 -4.93 -18.72 -23.69
C TYR A 210 -3.84 -17.99 -24.46
N ILE A 211 -2.60 -18.33 -24.17
CA ILE A 211 -1.42 -17.77 -24.83
C ILE A 211 -0.47 -18.87 -25.25
N THR A 212 0.31 -18.61 -26.28
CA THR A 212 1.35 -19.53 -26.71
C THR A 212 2.57 -19.45 -25.80
N GLN A 213 3.41 -20.48 -25.80
CA GLN A 213 4.68 -20.45 -25.09
C GLN A 213 5.55 -19.25 -25.50
N LYS A 214 5.53 -18.87 -26.78
CA LYS A 214 6.29 -17.71 -27.29
C LYS A 214 5.79 -16.40 -26.70
N GLU A 215 4.49 -16.22 -26.58
CA GLU A 215 3.88 -15.03 -25.95
C GLU A 215 4.21 -14.96 -24.47
N LEU A 216 4.12 -16.10 -23.75
CA LEU A 216 4.50 -16.16 -22.35
C LEU A 216 5.97 -15.78 -22.16
N MET A 217 6.89 -16.33 -22.94
CA MET A 217 8.31 -15.98 -22.88
C MET A 217 8.55 -14.49 -23.14
N PHE A 218 7.84 -13.92 -24.12
CA PHE A 218 7.94 -12.49 -24.43
C PHE A 218 7.42 -11.62 -23.28
N MET A 219 6.32 -12.01 -22.62
CA MET A 219 5.82 -11.31 -21.41
C MET A 219 6.85 -11.34 -20.28
N MET A 220 7.49 -12.48 -20.03
CA MET A 220 8.54 -12.60 -19.02
C MET A 220 9.79 -11.76 -19.35
N GLU A 221 10.18 -11.68 -20.63
CA GLU A 221 11.28 -10.83 -21.07
C GLU A 221 10.96 -9.34 -20.88
N ILE A 222 9.71 -8.93 -21.15
CA ILE A 222 9.26 -7.56 -20.88
C ILE A 222 9.33 -7.29 -19.39
N ASP A 223 8.76 -8.14 -18.55
CA ASP A 223 8.77 -7.97 -17.08
C ASP A 223 10.20 -7.83 -16.57
N ALA A 224 11.11 -8.72 -17.00
CA ALA A 224 12.52 -8.66 -16.64
C ALA A 224 13.21 -7.36 -17.08
N SER A 225 12.82 -6.78 -18.22
CA SER A 225 13.41 -5.55 -18.77
C SER A 225 12.84 -4.28 -18.17
N ILE A 226 11.54 -4.26 -17.87
CA ILE A 226 10.82 -3.08 -17.40
C ILE A 226 10.95 -2.91 -15.88
N SER A 227 11.17 -3.99 -15.15
CA SER A 227 11.28 -3.96 -13.68
C SER A 227 12.32 -2.96 -13.15
N ASP A 228 13.23 -2.43 -14.00
CA ASP A 228 14.15 -1.34 -13.64
C ASP A 228 13.54 0.06 -13.82
N TYR A 229 12.44 0.19 -14.54
CA TYR A 229 11.82 1.47 -14.89
C TYR A 229 10.50 1.73 -14.17
N ILE A 230 9.78 0.69 -13.78
CA ILE A 230 8.49 0.80 -13.09
C ILE A 230 8.69 0.38 -11.63
N LYS A 231 9.04 1.35 -10.78
CA LYS A 231 8.74 1.28 -9.36
C LYS A 231 7.37 1.95 -9.18
N THR A 232 6.34 1.16 -9.18
CA THR A 232 5.01 1.58 -8.76
C THR A 232 4.91 1.55 -7.25
#